data_ec28a8aba8087f066571e9e5b18961f8
#
_entry.id   ec28a8aba8087f066571e9e5b18961f8
#
_cell.length_a   1.000
_cell.length_b   1.000
_cell.length_c   1.000
_cell.angle_alpha   90.00
_cell.angle_beta   90.00
_cell.angle_gamma   90.00
#
_symmetry.space_group_name_H-M   'P 1'
#
loop_
_entity.id
_entity.type
_entity.pdbx_description
1 polymer ?
#
loop_
_entity_poly.entity_id
_entity_poly.type
_entity_poly.pdbx_seq_one_letter_code
_entity_poly.pdbx_strand_id
1 'polypeptide(L)'
;MSTVDQIILLHDIDSKLFEINKLLGGLPTQVEEXTQQEEXLXNSLXEKEDLLKTTTVDMQTSETLIATAXEKXNTLKDKLTDGSISTNKEYDAMMDSIXYEXNLVSEKETELLTLMETKXTLSSEIEEDKANLXTLIEDLNTKKKALESKLXEVSEEKNALDGEHANIVKGIDSNVLSXYXAIYEARNGVAVAAVLDNNCEACGAFVPAQLVNETLAKQVVFCGNCGRFLYKLXSEN
;
A
#
# COMPACT_ATOMS: atom_id res chain seq x y z
N MET A 1 -13.27 -42.48 -6.15
CA MET A 1 -11.94 -41.98 -5.73
C MET A 1 -11.95 -41.82 -4.21
N SER A 2 -10.98 -42.41 -3.53
CA SER A 2 -10.89 -42.32 -2.06
C SER A 2 -10.54 -40.90 -1.63
N THR A 3 -10.83 -40.59 -0.36
CA THR A 3 -10.47 -39.28 0.20
C THR A 3 -8.95 -39.02 0.09
N VAL A 4 -8.13 -40.05 0.35
CA VAL A 4 -6.66 -39.91 0.24
C VAL A 4 -6.27 -39.63 -1.19
N ASP A 5 -6.88 -40.29 -2.17
CA ASP A 5 -6.60 -40.01 -3.59
C ASP A 5 -6.96 -38.56 -3.95
N GLN A 6 -8.09 -38.07 -3.43
CA GLN A 6 -8.52 -36.67 -3.66
C GLN A 6 -7.53 -35.69 -3.05
N ILE A 7 -7.03 -35.96 -1.85
CA ILE A 7 -6.04 -35.11 -1.17
C ILE A 7 -4.71 -35.10 -1.94
N ILE A 8 -4.27 -36.27 -2.42
CA ILE A 8 -3.04 -36.37 -3.23
C ILE A 8 -3.19 -35.53 -4.51
N LEU A 9 -4.34 -35.64 -5.18
CA LEU A 9 -4.61 -34.89 -6.41
C LEU A 9 -4.67 -33.39 -6.15
N LEU A 10 -5.35 -32.99 -5.06
CA LEU A 10 -5.40 -31.57 -4.64
C LEU A 10 -4.00 -31.02 -4.37
N HIS A 11 -3.16 -31.81 -3.68
CA HIS A 11 -1.79 -31.42 -3.37
C HIS A 11 -0.96 -31.25 -4.65
N ASP A 12 -1.13 -32.15 -5.63
CA ASP A 12 -0.45 -32.04 -6.92
C ASP A 12 -0.85 -30.74 -7.62
N ILE A 13 -2.14 -30.40 -7.62
CA ILE A 13 -2.67 -29.18 -8.22
C ILE A 13 -2.10 -27.95 -7.49
N ASP A 14 -2.13 -27.94 -6.15
CA ASP A 14 -1.58 -26.82 -5.35
C ASP A 14 -0.09 -26.65 -5.59
N SER A 15 0.66 -27.76 -5.74
CA SER A 15 2.11 -27.68 -6.04
C SER A 15 2.37 -27.06 -7.41
N LYS A 16 1.56 -27.42 -8.41
CA LYS A 16 1.68 -26.82 -9.75
C LYS A 16 1.30 -25.35 -9.73
N LEU A 17 0.26 -24.96 -9.02
CA LEU A 17 -0.12 -23.54 -8.86
C LEU A 17 0.98 -22.77 -8.14
N PHE A 18 1.60 -23.36 -7.13
CA PHE A 18 2.72 -22.75 -6.42
C PHE A 18 3.87 -22.45 -7.38
N GLU A 19 4.22 -23.39 -8.27
CA GLU A 19 5.29 -23.19 -9.26
C GLU A 19 4.94 -22.10 -10.25
N ILE A 20 3.68 -22.01 -10.69
CA ILE A 20 3.22 -20.93 -11.56
C ILE A 20 3.34 -19.58 -10.87
N ASN A 21 2.88 -19.48 -9.63
CA ASN A 21 3.00 -18.24 -8.84
C ASN A 21 4.46 -17.85 -8.63
N LYS A 22 5.34 -18.83 -8.47
CA LYS A 22 6.78 -18.61 -8.34
C LYS A 22 7.37 -17.99 -9.63
N LEU A 23 6.88 -18.39 -10.81
CA LEU A 23 7.28 -17.81 -12.08
C LEU A 23 6.90 -16.35 -12.19
N LEU A 24 5.79 -15.94 -11.56
CA LEU A 24 5.38 -14.53 -11.50
C LEU A 24 6.31 -13.73 -10.58
N GLY A 25 7.02 -14.41 -9.67
CA GLY A 25 7.94 -13.81 -8.72
C GLY A 25 7.20 -12.87 -7.78
N GLY A 26 7.84 -11.76 -7.44
CA GLY A 26 7.25 -10.74 -6.59
C GLY A 26 6.42 -9.69 -7.35
N LEU A 27 6.24 -9.83 -8.67
CA LEU A 27 5.60 -8.81 -9.50
C LEU A 27 4.18 -8.45 -9.06
N PRO A 28 3.29 -9.42 -8.76
CA PRO A 28 1.93 -9.04 -8.33
C PRO A 28 1.93 -8.16 -7.08
N THR A 29 2.74 -8.50 -6.09
CA THR A 29 2.89 -7.72 -4.85
C THR A 29 3.52 -6.36 -5.15
N GLN A 30 4.56 -6.32 -5.98
CA GLN A 30 5.25 -5.08 -6.34
C GLN A 30 4.31 -4.14 -7.09
N VAL A 31 3.48 -4.65 -8.00
CA VAL A 31 2.49 -3.85 -8.74
C VAL A 31 1.46 -3.28 -7.77
N GLU A 32 0.97 -4.07 -6.84
CA GLU A 32 -0.02 -3.61 -5.87
C GLU A 32 0.56 -2.52 -4.96
N GLU A 33 1.76 -2.73 -4.45
CA GLU A 33 2.43 -1.75 -3.60
C GLU A 33 2.67 -0.43 -4.33
N UNK A 34 3.01 -0.40 -5.54
CA UNK A 34 3.27 0.60 -6.21
C UNK A 34 2.19 1.31 -6.54
N THR A 35 1.14 0.63 -6.84
CA THR A 35 -0.15 1.28 -7.07
C THR A 35 -0.60 2.08 -5.85
N GLN A 36 -0.47 1.50 -4.69
CA GLN A 36 -0.80 2.17 -3.43
C GLN A 36 0.08 3.39 -3.18
N GLN A 37 1.38 3.29 -3.49
CA GLN A 37 2.32 4.41 -3.38
C GLN A 37 1.94 5.54 -4.34
N GLU A 38 1.55 5.22 -5.55
CA GLU A 38 1.09 6.21 -6.54
C GLU A 38 -0.13 6.96 -6.01
N GLU A 39 -1.05 6.26 -5.46
CA GLU A 39 -2.25 6.85 -4.88
C GLU A 39 -1.90 7.83 -3.75
N UNK A 40 -1.13 7.59 -3.20
CA UNK A 40 -0.73 8.31 -2.19
C UNK A 40 -0.13 9.51 -2.54
N LEU A 41 0.82 9.29 -3.15
CA LEU A 41 1.54 10.47 -3.62
C LEU A 41 0.62 11.44 -4.38
N UNK A 42 -0.19 10.95 -5.01
CA UNK A 42 -1.03 11.65 -5.66
C UNK A 42 -1.85 12.39 -4.85
N ASN A 43 -2.38 11.83 -3.74
CA ASN A 43 -3.22 12.52 -2.75
C ASN A 43 -2.43 13.60 -2.01
N SER A 44 -1.22 13.27 -1.59
CA SER A 44 -0.32 14.23 -0.93
C SER A 44 -0.06 15.44 -1.83
N LEU A 45 0.16 15.22 -3.09
CA LEU A 45 0.41 16.29 -4.05
C LEU A 45 -0.81 17.25 -4.17
N UNK A 46 -1.72 16.74 -4.17
CA UNK A 46 -2.79 17.39 -4.25
C UNK A 46 -3.03 18.22 -3.19
N GLU A 47 -2.92 17.74 -1.99
CA GLU A 47 -3.04 18.52 -0.75
C GLU A 47 -2.07 19.71 -0.76
N LYS A 48 -0.85 19.46 -1.21
CA LYS A 48 0.18 20.50 -1.29
C LYS A 48 -0.20 21.58 -2.31
N GLU A 49 -0.77 21.19 -3.43
CA GLU A 49 -1.22 22.14 -4.46
C GLU A 49 -2.36 23.02 -3.94
N ASP A 50 -3.31 22.43 -3.20
CA ASP A 50 -4.40 23.18 -2.58
C ASP A 50 -3.84 24.16 -1.53
N LEU A 51 -2.90 23.71 -0.73
CA LEU A 51 -2.26 24.57 0.28
C LEU A 51 -1.49 25.70 -0.40
N LEU A 52 -0.84 25.45 -1.53
CA LEU A 52 -0.14 26.48 -2.30
C LEU A 52 -1.12 27.55 -2.79
N LYS A 53 -2.29 27.14 -3.28
CA LYS A 53 -3.35 28.09 -3.70
C LYS A 53 -3.80 28.96 -2.54
N THR A 54 -4.08 28.34 -1.38
CA THR A 54 -4.50 29.04 -0.17
C THR A 54 -3.42 30.03 0.27
N THR A 55 -2.16 29.58 0.28
CA THR A 55 -1.02 30.43 0.67
C THR A 55 -0.89 31.62 -0.28
N THR A 56 -1.05 31.41 -1.57
CA THR A 56 -0.98 32.49 -2.57
C THR A 56 -2.10 33.51 -2.34
N VAL A 57 -3.32 33.04 -2.06
CA VAL A 57 -4.46 33.93 -1.75
C VAL A 57 -4.18 34.73 -0.47
N ASP A 58 -3.67 34.05 0.56
CA ASP A 58 -3.34 34.69 1.84
C ASP A 58 -2.24 35.78 1.65
N MET A 59 -1.25 35.51 0.80
CA MET A 59 -0.21 36.48 0.45
C MET A 59 -0.83 37.71 -0.20
N GLN A 60 -1.73 37.52 -1.16
CA GLN A 60 -2.43 38.62 -1.85
C GLN A 60 -3.25 39.41 -0.84
N THR A 61 -3.92 38.78 0.08
CA THR A 61 -4.70 39.42 1.14
C THR A 61 -3.80 40.26 2.03
N SER A 62 -2.66 39.75 2.45
CA SER A 62 -1.69 40.46 3.28
C SER A 62 -1.14 41.68 2.51
N GLU A 63 -0.80 41.50 1.24
CA GLU A 63 -0.30 42.59 0.38
C GLU A 63 -1.33 43.70 0.26
N THR A 64 -2.61 43.35 0.06
CA THR A 64 -3.71 44.31 -0.03
C THR A 64 -3.89 45.07 1.30
N LEU A 65 -3.85 44.36 2.41
CA LEU A 65 -3.98 44.99 3.73
C LEU A 65 -2.82 45.93 4.03
N ILE A 66 -1.60 45.54 3.63
CA ILE A 66 -0.41 46.38 3.77
C ILE A 66 -0.58 47.67 2.92
N ALA A 67 -1.00 47.53 1.68
CA ALA A 67 -1.21 48.67 0.77
C ALA A 67 -2.27 49.63 1.33
N THR A 68 -3.38 49.11 1.82
CA THR A 68 -4.47 49.88 2.44
C THR A 68 -3.98 50.60 3.68
N ALA A 69 -3.32 49.94 4.55
CA ALA A 69 -2.77 50.56 5.79
C ALA A 69 -1.70 51.60 5.49
N UNK A 70 -0.98 51.34 4.61
CA UNK A 70 -0.08 52.14 4.27
C UNK A 70 -0.58 53.34 3.85
N GLU A 71 -1.68 53.36 2.89
CA GLU A 71 -2.40 54.53 2.40
C GLU A 71 -3.03 55.30 3.55
N LYS A 72 -3.66 54.69 4.45
CA LYS A 72 -4.21 55.32 5.63
C LYS A 72 -3.14 56.06 6.47
N UNK A 73 -2.10 55.51 6.61
CA UNK A 73 -1.13 55.99 7.26
C UNK A 73 -0.71 57.21 6.77
N ASN A 74 -0.53 57.28 5.40
CA ASN A 74 -0.13 58.47 4.67
C ASN A 74 -1.15 59.62 4.76
N THR A 75 -2.40 59.22 4.62
CA THR A 75 -3.51 60.21 4.76
C THR A 75 -3.51 60.85 6.14
N LEU A 76 -3.34 60.07 7.19
CA LEU A 76 -3.30 60.57 8.56
C LEU A 76 -2.10 61.49 8.78
N LYS A 77 -0.94 61.15 8.26
CA LYS A 77 0.27 62.00 8.34
C LYS A 77 0.08 63.33 7.61
N ASP A 78 -0.57 63.31 6.47
CA ASP A 78 -0.88 64.52 5.73
C ASP A 78 -1.78 65.44 6.53
N LYS A 79 -2.77 64.88 7.23
CA LYS A 79 -3.68 65.69 8.06
C LYS A 79 -3.00 66.34 9.25
N LEU A 80 -1.91 65.70 9.78
CA LEU A 80 -1.12 66.32 10.86
C LEU A 80 -0.48 67.64 10.44
N THR A 81 -0.17 67.78 9.15
CA THR A 81 0.62 68.96 8.65
C THR A 81 -0.18 69.93 7.77
N ASP A 82 -1.46 69.62 7.47
CA ASP A 82 -2.25 70.43 6.53
C ASP A 82 -3.15 71.49 7.21
N GLY A 83 -3.05 71.61 8.53
CA GLY A 83 -3.84 72.60 9.28
C GLY A 83 -5.23 72.09 9.70
N SER A 84 -5.58 70.88 9.41
CA SER A 84 -6.90 70.32 9.77
C SER A 84 -7.07 70.14 11.27
N ILE A 85 -5.97 69.98 12.02
CA ILE A 85 -5.98 69.64 13.44
C ILE A 85 -5.78 70.92 14.25
N SER A 86 -6.70 71.20 15.21
CA SER A 86 -6.68 72.41 16.00
C SER A 86 -6.53 72.20 17.50
N THR A 87 -6.69 70.98 18.01
CA THR A 87 -6.58 70.71 19.44
C THR A 87 -5.57 69.59 19.73
N ASN A 88 -5.03 69.57 20.96
CA ASN A 88 -4.13 68.51 21.42
C ASN A 88 -4.83 67.18 21.45
N LYS A 89 -6.11 67.13 21.81
CA LYS A 89 -6.90 65.91 21.84
C LYS A 89 -7.00 65.28 20.44
N GLU A 90 -7.27 66.12 19.42
CA GLU A 90 -7.32 65.67 18.01
C GLU A 90 -5.96 65.15 17.56
N TYR A 91 -4.87 65.83 17.93
CA TYR A 91 -3.50 65.44 17.59
C TYR A 91 -3.18 64.03 18.18
N ASP A 92 -3.50 63.86 19.50
CA ASP A 92 -3.22 62.61 20.18
C ASP A 92 -4.02 61.45 19.58
N ALA A 93 -5.29 61.69 19.21
CA ALA A 93 -6.11 60.69 18.55
C ALA A 93 -5.55 60.28 17.21
N MET A 94 -5.05 61.24 16.46
CA MET A 94 -4.42 61.06 15.14
C MET A 94 -3.15 60.21 15.28
N MET A 95 -2.31 60.54 16.25
CA MET A 95 -1.07 59.80 16.54
C MET A 95 -1.36 58.35 16.94
N ASP A 96 -2.41 58.15 17.74
CA ASP A 96 -2.84 56.79 18.10
C ASP A 96 -3.29 55.99 16.88
N SER A 97 -3.99 56.64 15.95
CA SER A 97 -4.44 56.02 14.71
C SER A 97 -3.28 55.61 13.81
N ILE A 98 -2.27 56.52 13.74
CA ILE A 98 -1.04 56.25 12.98
C ILE A 98 -0.31 55.01 13.54
N UNK A 99 -0.33 54.82 14.61
CA UNK A 99 0.27 53.92 15.17
C UNK A 99 -0.26 52.67 14.93
N TYR A 100 -1.54 52.73 15.16
CA TYR A 100 -2.30 51.52 14.87
C TYR A 100 -2.00 51.01 13.48
N GLU A 101 -2.03 51.89 12.51
CA GLU A 101 -1.75 51.49 11.14
C GLU A 101 -0.29 50.98 10.93
N UNK A 102 0.50 51.45 11.52
CA UNK A 102 1.75 51.15 11.47
C UNK A 102 1.97 49.85 11.95
N ASN A 103 1.53 49.61 13.15
CA ASN A 103 1.60 48.28 13.79
C ASN A 103 0.97 47.23 12.89
N LEU A 104 -0.15 47.54 12.30
CA LEU A 104 -0.84 46.64 11.36
C LEU A 104 0.05 46.31 10.17
N VAL A 105 0.72 47.29 9.59
CA VAL A 105 1.67 47.10 8.48
C VAL A 105 2.79 46.13 8.92
N SER A 106 3.39 46.38 10.08
CA SER A 106 4.49 45.53 10.60
C SER A 106 4.04 44.09 10.80
N GLU A 107 2.87 43.92 11.39
CA GLU A 107 2.29 42.58 11.64
C GLU A 107 2.02 41.84 10.33
N LYS A 108 1.42 42.52 9.36
CA LYS A 108 1.09 41.92 8.05
C LYS A 108 2.34 41.66 7.22
N GLU A 109 3.37 42.48 7.32
CA GLU A 109 4.66 42.24 6.67
C GLU A 109 5.34 40.98 7.21
N THR A 110 5.26 40.78 8.54
CA THR A 110 5.78 39.57 9.18
C THR A 110 5.03 38.34 8.70
N GLU A 111 3.69 38.41 8.66
CA GLU A 111 2.85 37.31 8.12
C GLU A 111 3.20 37.01 6.67
N LEU A 112 3.38 38.05 5.86
CA LEU A 112 3.72 37.92 4.44
C LEU A 112 5.05 37.18 4.26
N LEU A 113 6.06 37.54 5.07
CA LEU A 113 7.36 36.86 5.01
C LEU A 113 7.23 35.36 5.33
N THR A 114 6.44 35.04 6.34
CA THR A 114 6.17 33.63 6.70
C THR A 114 5.47 32.89 5.55
N LEU A 115 4.46 33.53 4.95
CA LEU A 115 3.73 32.96 3.81
C LEU A 115 4.66 32.78 2.59
N MET A 116 5.57 33.69 2.35
CA MET A 116 6.55 33.61 1.26
C MET A 116 7.48 32.40 1.48
N GLU A 117 7.92 32.17 2.73
CA GLU A 117 8.73 30.99 3.07
C GLU A 117 7.94 29.72 2.84
N THR A 118 6.69 29.68 3.27
CA THR A 118 5.80 28.52 3.09
C THR A 118 5.63 28.23 1.60
N LYS A 119 5.44 29.27 0.80
CA LYS A 119 5.26 29.12 -0.65
C LYS A 119 6.50 28.49 -1.33
N UNK A 120 7.40 28.75 -0.94
CA UNK A 120 8.53 28.36 -1.40
C UNK A 120 8.74 27.00 -1.17
N THR A 121 8.75 26.70 0.06
CA THR A 121 8.90 25.32 0.50
C THR A 121 7.92 24.42 -0.23
N LEU A 122 6.67 24.82 -0.29
CA LEU A 122 5.62 24.06 -1.00
C LEU A 122 5.96 23.91 -2.48
N SER A 123 6.39 24.98 -3.14
CA SER A 123 6.73 24.94 -4.57
C SER A 123 7.86 23.94 -4.82
N SER A 124 8.88 23.95 -3.97
CA SER A 124 10.01 23.04 -4.07
C SER A 124 9.57 21.58 -3.85
N GLU A 125 8.77 21.35 -2.81
CA GLU A 125 8.25 20.00 -2.50
C GLU A 125 7.36 19.48 -3.63
N ILE A 126 6.52 20.33 -4.19
CA ILE A 126 5.63 19.96 -5.30
C ILE A 126 6.45 19.52 -6.52
N GLU A 127 7.50 20.28 -6.87
CA GLU A 127 8.38 19.92 -8.00
C GLU A 127 9.06 18.56 -7.75
N GLU A 128 9.56 18.35 -6.54
CA GLU A 128 10.20 17.10 -6.16
C GLU A 128 9.20 15.93 -6.21
N ASP A 129 8.00 16.14 -5.67
CA ASP A 129 6.94 15.12 -5.66
C ASP A 129 6.49 14.75 -7.07
N LYS A 130 6.38 15.76 -7.97
CA LYS A 130 6.04 15.51 -9.37
C LYS A 130 7.10 14.69 -10.08
N ALA A 131 8.37 14.96 -9.82
CA ALA A 131 9.49 14.19 -10.39
C ALA A 131 9.46 12.75 -9.86
N ASN A 132 9.23 12.58 -8.57
CA ASN A 132 9.14 11.26 -7.95
C ASN A 132 7.96 10.46 -8.50
N LEU A 133 6.87 11.13 -8.72
CA LEU A 133 5.67 10.50 -9.28
C LEU A 133 5.92 9.98 -10.72
N UNK A 134 6.49 10.59 -11.38
CA UNK A 134 6.81 10.31 -12.55
C UNK A 134 7.50 9.17 -12.68
N THR A 135 8.66 9.11 -11.96
CA THR A 135 9.54 7.96 -11.86
C THR A 135 8.77 6.73 -11.39
N LEU A 136 7.95 6.89 -10.39
CA LEU A 136 7.12 5.82 -9.85
C LEU A 136 6.17 5.26 -10.91
N ILE A 137 5.53 6.11 -11.69
CA ILE A 137 4.60 5.71 -12.75
C ILE A 137 5.35 4.92 -13.83
N GLU A 138 6.53 5.37 -14.25
CA GLU A 138 7.34 4.66 -15.24
C GLU A 138 7.70 3.25 -14.75
N ASP A 139 8.18 3.17 -13.51
CA ASP A 139 8.57 1.90 -12.91
C ASP A 139 7.35 0.97 -12.79
N LEU A 140 6.21 1.50 -12.36
CA LEU A 140 4.97 0.73 -12.22
C LEU A 140 4.50 0.21 -13.58
N ASN A 141 4.55 1.02 -14.63
CA ASN A 141 4.15 0.62 -15.99
C ASN A 141 5.05 -0.50 -16.50
N THR A 142 6.36 -0.42 -16.24
CA THR A 142 7.31 -1.47 -16.61
C THR A 142 6.96 -2.79 -15.91
N LYS A 143 6.68 -2.71 -14.61
CA LYS A 143 6.31 -3.89 -13.81
C LYS A 143 4.98 -4.49 -14.26
N LYS A 144 3.99 -3.63 -14.57
CA LYS A 144 2.67 -4.09 -15.09
C LYS A 144 2.83 -4.83 -16.41
N LYS A 145 3.65 -4.31 -17.33
CA LYS A 145 3.91 -4.96 -18.62
C LYS A 145 4.60 -6.30 -18.44
N ALA A 146 5.58 -6.37 -17.53
CA ALA A 146 6.28 -7.62 -17.20
C ALA A 146 5.31 -8.65 -16.63
N LEU A 147 4.42 -8.22 -15.73
CA LEU A 147 3.41 -9.10 -15.14
C LEU A 147 2.43 -9.60 -16.20
N GLU A 148 1.93 -8.71 -17.07
CA GLU A 148 1.04 -9.09 -18.18
C GLU A 148 1.68 -10.14 -19.08
N SER A 149 2.95 -9.95 -19.40
CA SER A 149 3.71 -10.88 -20.25
C SER A 149 3.82 -12.25 -19.59
N LYS A 150 4.15 -12.30 -18.32
CA LYS A 150 4.27 -13.57 -17.58
C LYS A 150 2.91 -14.26 -17.41
N LEU A 151 1.88 -13.52 -17.16
CA LEU A 151 0.52 -14.07 -17.04
C LEU A 151 0.08 -14.72 -18.37
N UNK A 152 0.46 -14.15 -19.29
CA UNK A 152 0.20 -14.54 -20.41
C UNK A 152 0.69 -15.73 -20.76
N GLU A 153 1.91 -15.99 -20.44
CA GLU A 153 2.66 -17.21 -20.63
C GLU A 153 2.01 -18.41 -19.92
N VAL A 154 1.47 -18.18 -18.76
CA VAL A 154 0.96 -19.25 -17.89
C VAL A 154 -0.56 -19.27 -17.78
N SER A 155 -1.27 -18.33 -18.40
CA SER A 155 -2.72 -18.15 -18.15
C SER A 155 -3.55 -19.38 -18.49
N GLU A 156 -3.25 -20.07 -19.58
CA GLU A 156 -4.00 -21.25 -20.01
C GLU A 156 -3.86 -22.37 -18.96
N GLU A 157 -2.62 -22.64 -18.56
CA GLU A 157 -2.32 -23.68 -17.56
C GLU A 157 -2.92 -23.31 -16.20
N LYS A 158 -2.79 -22.05 -15.78
CA LYS A 158 -3.31 -21.58 -14.50
C LYS A 158 -4.84 -21.70 -14.46
N ASN A 159 -5.52 -21.30 -15.54
CA ASN A 159 -6.98 -21.39 -15.61
C ASN A 159 -7.47 -22.83 -15.55
N ALA A 160 -6.77 -23.75 -16.25
CA ALA A 160 -7.10 -25.16 -16.20
C ALA A 160 -6.92 -25.71 -14.79
N LEU A 161 -5.83 -25.36 -14.11
CA LEU A 161 -5.55 -25.81 -12.75
C LEU A 161 -6.57 -25.23 -11.74
N ASP A 162 -6.94 -23.96 -11.91
CA ASP A 162 -7.96 -23.33 -11.05
C ASP A 162 -9.30 -24.05 -11.18
N GLY A 163 -9.67 -24.46 -12.41
CA GLY A 163 -10.88 -25.24 -12.64
C GLY A 163 -10.83 -26.62 -11.97
N GLU A 164 -9.71 -27.31 -12.13
CA GLU A 164 -9.49 -28.61 -11.48
C GLU A 164 -9.52 -28.48 -9.97
N HIS A 165 -8.89 -27.43 -9.43
CA HIS A 165 -8.88 -27.14 -8.00
C HIS A 165 -10.30 -27.01 -7.46
N ALA A 166 -11.11 -26.18 -8.12
CA ALA A 166 -12.50 -25.95 -7.71
C ALA A 166 -13.30 -27.25 -7.71
N ASN A 167 -13.11 -28.08 -8.73
CA ASN A 167 -13.82 -29.37 -8.84
C ASN A 167 -13.41 -30.35 -7.75
N ILE A 168 -12.12 -30.46 -7.47
CA ILE A 168 -11.60 -31.39 -6.43
C ILE A 168 -12.09 -30.96 -5.05
N VAL A 169 -11.99 -29.65 -4.75
CA VAL A 169 -12.39 -29.11 -3.45
C VAL A 169 -13.86 -29.39 -3.15
N LYS A 170 -14.73 -29.31 -4.18
CA LYS A 170 -16.16 -29.62 -4.01
C LYS A 170 -16.40 -31.04 -3.54
N GLY A 171 -15.54 -31.98 -3.93
CA GLY A 171 -15.70 -33.41 -3.62
C GLY A 171 -15.07 -33.85 -2.30
N ILE A 172 -14.39 -32.97 -1.59
CA ILE A 172 -13.67 -33.31 -0.36
C ILE A 172 -14.50 -32.86 0.85
N ASP A 173 -14.61 -33.76 1.87
CA ASP A 173 -15.24 -33.42 3.14
C ASP A 173 -14.62 -32.18 3.73
N SER A 174 -15.45 -31.27 4.24
CA SER A 174 -15.00 -29.96 4.73
C SER A 174 -14.02 -30.07 5.90
N ASN A 175 -14.17 -31.07 6.76
CA ASN A 175 -13.26 -31.27 7.89
C ASN A 175 -11.87 -31.71 7.39
N VAL A 176 -11.85 -32.62 6.41
CA VAL A 176 -10.59 -33.06 5.79
C VAL A 176 -9.91 -31.93 5.07
N LEU A 177 -10.67 -31.12 4.35
CA LEU A 177 -10.15 -29.99 3.62
C LEU A 177 -9.56 -28.95 4.57
N SER A 178 -10.19 -28.73 5.71
CA SER A 178 -9.66 -27.84 6.74
C SER A 178 -8.29 -28.30 7.26
N UNK A 179 -8.12 -29.42 7.30
CA UNK A 179 -7.03 -29.93 7.69
C UNK A 179 -6.02 -29.80 6.85
N TYR A 180 -6.31 -30.13 5.76
CA TYR A 180 -5.38 -29.92 4.65
C TYR A 180 -4.84 -28.47 4.58
N UNK A 181 -5.62 -27.73 4.63
CA UNK A 181 -5.31 -26.46 4.57
C UNK A 181 -4.42 -26.09 5.56
N ALA A 182 -4.69 -26.31 6.89
CA ALA A 182 -3.86 -26.00 8.05
C ALA A 182 -2.46 -26.62 7.94
N ILE A 183 -2.41 -27.87 7.52
CA ILE A 183 -1.13 -28.57 7.36
C ILE A 183 -0.30 -27.91 6.23
N TYR A 184 -0.95 -27.59 5.15
CA TYR A 184 -0.30 -26.95 4.00
C TYR A 184 0.39 -25.63 4.43
N GLU A 185 -0.31 -24.81 5.19
CA GLU A 185 0.24 -23.55 5.70
C GLU A 185 1.36 -23.78 6.73
N ALA A 186 1.14 -24.72 7.65
CA ALA A 186 2.10 -25.00 8.74
C ALA A 186 3.39 -25.65 8.22
N ARG A 187 3.31 -26.35 7.09
CA ARG A 187 4.44 -27.15 6.55
C ARG A 187 4.95 -26.61 5.21
N ASN A 188 4.82 -25.33 5.00
CA ASN A 188 5.43 -24.62 3.85
C ASN A 188 5.01 -25.23 2.51
N GLY A 189 3.74 -25.59 2.39
CA GLY A 189 3.20 -26.09 1.13
C GLY A 189 3.41 -27.57 0.88
N VAL A 190 3.82 -28.33 1.88
CA VAL A 190 3.98 -29.79 1.77
C VAL A 190 3.04 -30.45 2.79
N ALA A 191 1.83 -30.77 2.34
CA ALA A 191 0.77 -31.30 3.21
C ALA A 191 0.67 -32.83 3.17
N VAL A 192 1.28 -33.49 2.17
CA VAL A 192 1.26 -34.94 2.02
C VAL A 192 2.68 -35.47 1.94
N ALA A 193 2.87 -36.71 2.35
CA ALA A 193 4.17 -37.38 2.30
C ALA A 193 3.97 -38.88 2.03
N ALA A 194 4.85 -39.45 1.23
CA ALA A 194 4.88 -40.88 0.99
C ALA A 194 5.51 -41.61 2.18
N VAL A 195 5.10 -42.82 2.39
CA VAL A 195 5.80 -43.73 3.30
C VAL A 195 6.85 -44.52 2.50
N LEU A 196 8.13 -44.30 2.83
CA LEU A 196 9.26 -44.99 2.21
C LEU A 196 10.06 -45.71 3.29
N ASP A 197 10.28 -47.04 3.12
CA ASP A 197 11.03 -47.84 4.07
C ASP A 197 10.53 -47.62 5.50
N ASN A 198 9.21 -47.61 5.66
CA ASN A 198 8.51 -47.42 6.93
C ASN A 198 8.82 -46.10 7.61
N ASN A 199 9.23 -45.09 6.84
CA ASN A 199 9.47 -43.73 7.35
C ASN A 199 8.69 -42.72 6.53
N CYS A 200 8.32 -41.63 7.19
CA CYS A 200 7.71 -40.49 6.51
C CYS A 200 8.78 -39.82 5.64
N GLU A 201 8.51 -39.73 4.35
CA GLU A 201 9.45 -39.10 3.37
C GLU A 201 9.76 -37.67 3.72
N ALA A 202 8.81 -36.92 4.28
CA ALA A 202 8.96 -35.51 4.55
C ALA A 202 9.76 -35.21 5.82
N CYS A 203 9.51 -35.93 6.93
CA CYS A 203 10.16 -35.65 8.22
C CYS A 203 11.12 -36.72 8.69
N GLY A 204 11.12 -37.89 8.06
CA GLY A 204 12.02 -38.99 8.39
C GLY A 204 11.57 -39.85 9.56
N ALA A 205 10.45 -39.55 10.21
CA ALA A 205 9.99 -40.25 11.38
C ALA A 205 9.47 -41.66 11.01
N PHE A 206 9.70 -42.62 11.90
CA PHE A 206 9.21 -43.98 11.73
C PHE A 206 7.67 -44.01 11.69
N VAL A 207 7.13 -44.80 10.77
CA VAL A 207 5.67 -45.00 10.62
C VAL A 207 5.37 -46.44 11.05
N PRO A 208 4.61 -46.66 12.14
CA PRO A 208 4.27 -48.02 12.58
C PRO A 208 3.57 -48.82 11.50
N ALA A 209 3.77 -50.16 11.53
CA ALA A 209 3.22 -51.10 10.52
C ALA A 209 1.71 -50.96 10.39
N GLN A 210 1.00 -50.72 11.49
CA GLN A 210 -0.46 -50.53 11.45
C GLN A 210 -0.85 -49.37 10.59
N LEU A 211 -0.16 -48.22 10.73
CA LEU A 211 -0.43 -47.03 9.93
C LEU A 211 -0.06 -47.27 8.46
N VAL A 212 1.03 -47.99 8.19
CA VAL A 212 1.41 -48.34 6.81
C VAL A 212 0.28 -49.15 6.17
N ASN A 213 -0.26 -50.14 6.91
CA ASN A 213 -1.38 -50.96 6.40
C ASN A 213 -2.62 -50.11 6.15
N GLU A 214 -2.90 -49.16 7.01
CA GLU A 214 -4.03 -48.21 6.83
C GLU A 214 -3.84 -47.35 5.57
N THR A 215 -2.62 -46.93 5.27
CA THR A 215 -2.35 -46.18 4.03
C THR A 215 -2.57 -47.07 2.80
N LEU A 216 -2.16 -48.34 2.87
CA LEU A 216 -2.41 -49.29 1.78
C LEU A 216 -3.89 -49.50 1.55
N ALA A 217 -4.70 -49.45 2.61
CA ALA A 217 -6.15 -49.56 2.55
C ALA A 217 -6.84 -48.23 2.15
N LYS A 218 -6.07 -47.21 1.80
CA LYS A 218 -6.60 -45.92 1.36
C LYS A 218 -7.38 -45.18 2.45
N GLN A 219 -7.04 -45.42 3.71
CA GLN A 219 -7.62 -44.70 4.84
C GLN A 219 -6.84 -43.38 5.04
N VAL A 220 -7.50 -42.40 5.63
CA VAL A 220 -6.86 -41.12 5.98
C VAL A 220 -5.95 -41.33 7.18
N VAL A 221 -4.64 -41.18 7.00
CA VAL A 221 -3.62 -41.40 8.02
C VAL A 221 -2.71 -40.21 8.07
N PHE A 222 -2.37 -39.78 9.29
CA PHE A 222 -1.46 -38.64 9.50
C PHE A 222 -0.15 -39.15 10.11
N CYS A 223 0.96 -38.52 9.75
CA CYS A 223 2.25 -38.76 10.38
C CYS A 223 2.18 -38.34 11.85
N GLY A 224 2.55 -39.22 12.76
CA GLY A 224 2.54 -38.93 14.20
C GLY A 224 3.51 -37.84 14.63
N ASN A 225 4.49 -37.52 13.77
CA ASN A 225 5.50 -36.50 14.09
C ASN A 225 5.19 -35.15 13.42
N CYS A 226 5.01 -35.12 12.10
CA CYS A 226 4.87 -33.84 11.38
C CYS A 226 3.42 -33.50 11.04
N GLY A 227 2.51 -34.45 11.18
CA GLY A 227 1.08 -34.22 10.96
C GLY A 227 0.62 -34.27 9.52
N ARG A 228 1.51 -34.47 8.56
CA ARG A 228 1.14 -34.53 7.14
C ARG A 228 0.30 -35.77 6.85
N PHE A 229 -0.57 -35.67 5.84
CA PHE A 229 -1.28 -36.85 5.32
C PHE A 229 -0.25 -37.82 4.77
N LEU A 230 -0.43 -39.12 5.09
CA LEU A 230 0.47 -40.16 4.60
C LEU A 230 -0.21 -40.97 3.49
N TYR A 231 0.58 -41.36 2.51
CA TYR A 231 0.13 -42.33 1.47
C TYR A 231 1.28 -43.27 1.15
N LYS A 232 0.92 -44.43 0.57
CA LYS A 232 1.90 -45.38 0.09
C LYS A 232 1.55 -45.81 -1.32
N LEU A 233 2.59 -45.75 -2.17
CA LEU A 233 2.43 -46.16 -3.53
C LEU A 233 2.35 -47.70 -3.59
N UNK A 234 1.55 -48.11 -4.22
CA UNK A 234 1.40 -49.32 -4.35
C UNK A 234 2.47 -49.79 -5.03
N SER A 235 3.06 -50.82 -4.67
CA SER A 235 4.18 -51.50 -5.29
C SER A 235 3.74 -52.11 -6.62
N GLU A 236 4.40 -51.74 -7.65
CA GLU A 236 4.21 -52.42 -8.92
C GLU A 236 4.84 -53.83 -8.75
N ASN A 237 4.03 -54.87 -8.90
CA ASN A 237 4.51 -56.24 -8.93
C ASN A 237 5.14 -56.54 -10.30
#